data_df7007c0544bbb16af015ed3cea5aa01
#
_entry.id   df7007c0544bbb16af015ed3cea5aa01
#
_cell.length_a   1.000
_cell.length_b   1.000
_cell.length_c   1.000
_cell.angle_alpha   90.00
_cell.angle_beta   90.00
_cell.angle_gamma   90.00
#
_symmetry.space_group_name_H-M   'P 1'
#
loop_
_entity.id
_entity.type
_entity.pdbx_description
1 polymer ?
#
loop_
_entity_poly.entity_id
_entity_poly.type
_entity_poly.pdbx_seq_one_letter_code
_entity_poly.pdbx_strand_id
1 'polypeptide(L)'
;MQRSLFVALAALGVSLLGPQVAQAQAIIDCVPKGNARPICAFSNPEDMVALPGGQAILIGEYGASAQTTGKLLVFELESEEQRTVYRGGQSQSAAEPGWGDPACTTPPDERFNSHGIDLVRRDDGRLQLLVIQHGSREAIELFEVMGSGTDWRVEWRGCVPAPANASLNSVAAISNGDFYTTQSTPLEPPVDFSKSMPREITGHVYAWSQADKSFRKVGGTDGAVPNGIVTSPDGRYIYMTATGEHSVRKVEVATGREVGRATVDTPDNARWTADGRVLIASLARDLTGEDLGACVSIEQGACSIPFKIVVLDPQSMTIVETLYATDGAPMGAGTVGLRVGDELFIGSYHGDRILRVNLQGQ
;
A
#
# COMPACT_ATOMS: atom_id res chain seq x y z
N MET A 1 -64.69 -54.76 -2.18
CA MET A 1 -63.62 -54.41 -3.13
C MET A 1 -63.42 -52.88 -3.08
N GLN A 2 -62.55 -52.42 -2.28
CA GLN A 2 -62.16 -50.99 -2.13
C GLN A 2 -60.76 -50.79 -2.74
N ARG A 3 -60.68 -49.97 -3.79
CA ARG A 3 -59.48 -49.57 -4.45
C ARG A 3 -59.03 -48.23 -3.84
N SER A 4 -57.92 -48.25 -3.13
CA SER A 4 -57.21 -47.03 -2.62
C SER A 4 -56.35 -46.43 -3.72
N LEU A 5 -56.63 -45.17 -4.08
CA LEU A 5 -55.77 -44.36 -4.92
C LEU A 5 -54.67 -43.73 -4.06
N PHE A 6 -53.42 -44.01 -4.39
CA PHE A 6 -52.26 -43.27 -3.85
C PHE A 6 -51.95 -42.10 -4.80
N VAL A 7 -52.06 -40.87 -4.31
CA VAL A 7 -51.60 -39.67 -5.01
C VAL A 7 -50.18 -39.39 -4.52
N ALA A 8 -49.20 -39.46 -5.42
CA ALA A 8 -47.83 -39.08 -5.15
C ALA A 8 -47.68 -37.55 -5.38
N LEU A 9 -47.42 -36.78 -4.32
CA LEU A 9 -47.00 -35.40 -4.42
C LEU A 9 -45.50 -35.37 -4.76
N ALA A 10 -45.15 -34.90 -5.95
CA ALA A 10 -43.77 -34.54 -6.30
C ALA A 10 -43.49 -33.13 -5.75
N ALA A 11 -42.63 -33.04 -4.74
CA ALA A 11 -42.12 -31.78 -4.23
C ALA A 11 -40.98 -31.29 -5.17
N LEU A 12 -41.26 -30.25 -5.97
CA LEU A 12 -40.22 -29.52 -6.69
C LEU A 12 -39.44 -28.67 -5.69
N GLY A 13 -38.24 -29.13 -5.33
CA GLY A 13 -37.28 -28.35 -4.59
C GLY A 13 -36.65 -27.28 -5.47
N VAL A 14 -37.05 -26.02 -5.32
CA VAL A 14 -36.38 -24.88 -5.91
C VAL A 14 -35.16 -24.61 -5.05
N SER A 15 -33.96 -25.04 -5.51
CA SER A 15 -32.68 -24.62 -4.90
C SER A 15 -32.46 -23.15 -5.23
N LEU A 16 -32.64 -22.27 -4.26
CA LEU A 16 -32.19 -20.90 -4.31
C LEU A 16 -30.67 -20.92 -4.21
N LEU A 17 -29.99 -20.93 -5.36
CA LEU A 17 -28.56 -20.60 -5.43
C LEU A 17 -28.45 -19.10 -5.10
N GLY A 18 -28.10 -18.80 -3.83
CA GLY A 18 -27.63 -17.47 -3.48
C GLY A 18 -26.36 -17.15 -4.28
N PRO A 19 -26.02 -15.87 -4.47
CA PRO A 19 -24.78 -15.50 -5.12
C PRO A 19 -23.62 -16.10 -4.31
N GLN A 20 -22.92 -17.07 -4.90
CA GLN A 20 -21.65 -17.54 -4.33
C GLN A 20 -20.67 -16.39 -4.51
N VAL A 21 -20.24 -15.80 -3.40
CA VAL A 21 -19.07 -14.93 -3.37
C VAL A 21 -17.90 -15.81 -3.82
N ALA A 22 -17.29 -15.47 -4.94
CA ALA A 22 -16.15 -16.21 -5.45
C ALA A 22 -15.01 -16.04 -4.44
N GLN A 23 -14.60 -17.13 -3.78
CA GLN A 23 -13.42 -17.14 -2.92
C GLN A 23 -12.19 -16.69 -3.72
N ALA A 24 -11.30 -15.94 -3.11
CA ALA A 24 -10.05 -15.53 -3.71
C ALA A 24 -9.29 -16.76 -4.26
N GLN A 25 -8.95 -16.73 -5.55
CA GLN A 25 -8.28 -17.83 -6.24
C GLN A 25 -6.86 -17.42 -6.65
N ALA A 26 -5.98 -18.41 -6.79
CA ALA A 26 -4.64 -18.18 -7.32
C ALA A 26 -4.69 -18.01 -8.85
N ILE A 27 -4.08 -16.94 -9.36
CA ILE A 27 -3.86 -16.70 -10.78
C ILE A 27 -2.42 -17.07 -11.09
N ILE A 28 -2.22 -18.24 -11.70
CA ILE A 28 -0.88 -18.77 -11.96
C ILE A 28 -0.30 -18.21 -13.26
N ASP A 29 -1.13 -18.04 -14.29
CA ASP A 29 -0.67 -17.61 -15.60
C ASP A 29 -0.19 -16.15 -15.59
N CYS A 30 0.98 -15.90 -16.18
CA CYS A 30 1.56 -14.57 -16.36
C CYS A 30 1.29 -14.06 -17.79
N VAL A 31 0.00 -13.91 -18.14
CA VAL A 31 -0.42 -13.52 -19.48
C VAL A 31 -1.20 -12.21 -19.49
N PRO A 32 -1.05 -11.36 -20.51
CA PRO A 32 -1.82 -10.11 -20.62
C PRO A 32 -3.34 -10.34 -20.71
N LYS A 33 -4.09 -9.36 -20.17
CA LYS A 33 -5.54 -9.28 -20.31
C LYS A 33 -5.93 -7.83 -20.68
N GLY A 34 -6.46 -7.62 -21.86
CA GLY A 34 -6.74 -6.28 -22.35
C GLY A 34 -5.46 -5.43 -22.49
N ASN A 35 -5.47 -4.23 -21.91
CA ASN A 35 -4.34 -3.31 -21.87
C ASN A 35 -3.41 -3.52 -20.66
N ALA A 36 -3.72 -4.48 -19.80
CA ALA A 36 -2.93 -4.80 -18.62
C ALA A 36 -2.01 -5.99 -18.90
N ARG A 37 -0.71 -5.79 -18.70
CA ARG A 37 0.32 -6.81 -18.83
C ARG A 37 0.96 -7.09 -17.48
N PRO A 38 0.87 -8.32 -16.97
CA PRO A 38 1.59 -8.70 -15.76
C PRO A 38 3.09 -8.83 -16.04
N ILE A 39 3.91 -8.38 -15.12
CA ILE A 39 5.34 -8.60 -15.06
C ILE A 39 5.58 -9.41 -13.80
N CYS A 40 6.03 -10.64 -13.97
CA CYS A 40 6.14 -11.63 -12.90
C CYS A 40 7.55 -11.69 -12.30
N ALA A 41 7.75 -12.60 -11.33
CA ALA A 41 8.99 -12.78 -10.57
C ALA A 41 9.24 -11.72 -9.48
N PHE A 42 8.19 -11.09 -8.98
CA PHE A 42 8.19 -10.32 -7.74
C PHE A 42 7.78 -11.19 -6.54
N SER A 43 7.80 -10.60 -5.36
CA SER A 43 7.28 -11.20 -4.12
C SER A 43 6.57 -10.12 -3.32
N ASN A 44 5.23 -10.08 -3.43
CA ASN A 44 4.38 -9.10 -2.76
C ASN A 44 4.87 -7.65 -2.95
N PRO A 45 4.87 -7.13 -4.19
CA PRO A 45 5.31 -5.76 -4.50
C PRO A 45 4.23 -4.77 -4.02
N GLU A 46 4.22 -4.48 -2.71
CA GLU A 46 3.11 -3.82 -2.03
C GLU A 46 3.07 -2.33 -2.34
N ASP A 47 4.23 -1.67 -2.37
CA ASP A 47 4.29 -0.23 -2.59
C ASP A 47 5.45 0.18 -3.51
N MET A 48 5.30 1.32 -4.21
CA MET A 48 6.27 1.76 -5.20
C MET A 48 6.32 3.27 -5.35
N VAL A 49 7.51 3.79 -5.72
CA VAL A 49 7.74 5.20 -6.03
C VAL A 49 8.54 5.36 -7.33
N ALA A 50 8.27 6.43 -8.09
CA ALA A 50 9.03 6.75 -9.28
C ALA A 50 10.41 7.32 -8.89
N LEU A 51 11.46 6.86 -9.54
CA LEU A 51 12.79 7.44 -9.43
C LEU A 51 12.93 8.66 -10.37
N PRO A 52 13.74 9.67 -9.99
CA PRO A 52 13.95 10.85 -10.82
C PRO A 52 14.38 10.49 -12.26
N GLY A 53 13.79 11.16 -13.24
CA GLY A 53 14.02 10.88 -14.65
C GLY A 53 13.00 9.94 -15.28
N GLY A 54 12.18 9.23 -14.47
CA GLY A 54 11.07 8.39 -14.96
C GLY A 54 11.50 7.17 -15.79
N GLN A 55 12.76 6.71 -15.62
CA GLN A 55 13.29 5.53 -16.32
C GLN A 55 13.24 4.26 -15.46
N ALA A 56 13.03 4.43 -14.17
CA ALA A 56 12.94 3.33 -13.21
C ALA A 56 11.97 3.67 -12.05
N ILE A 57 11.48 2.63 -11.41
CA ILE A 57 10.69 2.71 -10.17
C ILE A 57 11.40 1.92 -9.08
N LEU A 58 11.26 2.37 -7.83
CA LEU A 58 11.70 1.65 -6.66
C LEU A 58 10.48 0.98 -6.04
N ILE A 59 10.61 -0.29 -5.72
CA ILE A 59 9.52 -1.14 -5.22
C ILE A 59 9.93 -1.73 -3.87
N GLY A 60 9.02 -1.62 -2.90
CA GLY A 60 9.08 -2.35 -1.65
C GLY A 60 8.35 -3.68 -1.78
N GLU A 61 9.06 -4.79 -1.58
CA GLU A 61 8.45 -6.10 -1.48
C GLU A 61 8.14 -6.42 -0.01
N TYR A 62 6.87 -6.67 0.26
CA TYR A 62 6.36 -7.01 1.58
C TYR A 62 6.52 -8.50 1.86
N GLY A 63 7.14 -8.84 2.97
CA GLY A 63 7.21 -10.24 3.41
C GLY A 63 5.84 -10.69 3.94
N ALA A 64 5.21 -11.65 3.30
CA ALA A 64 3.86 -12.12 3.63
C ALA A 64 3.72 -12.78 5.01
N SER A 65 4.83 -13.02 5.72
CA SER A 65 4.81 -13.60 7.07
C SER A 65 6.08 -13.20 7.84
N ALA A 66 6.09 -13.44 9.15
CA ALA A 66 7.28 -13.26 9.99
C ALA A 66 8.49 -14.12 9.55
N GLN A 67 8.28 -15.11 8.69
CA GLN A 67 9.33 -15.97 8.15
C GLN A 67 9.78 -15.57 6.75
N THR A 68 9.05 -14.70 6.06
CA THR A 68 9.43 -14.16 4.75
C THR A 68 9.98 -12.75 4.92
N THR A 69 11.16 -12.53 4.38
CA THR A 69 11.83 -11.23 4.43
C THR A 69 11.47 -10.40 3.21
N GLY A 70 11.20 -9.12 3.41
CA GLY A 70 11.04 -8.16 2.35
C GLY A 70 12.38 -7.72 1.77
N LYS A 71 12.33 -6.92 0.72
CA LYS A 71 13.49 -6.27 0.10
C LYS A 71 13.07 -5.00 -0.62
N LEU A 72 14.06 -4.18 -0.99
CA LEU A 72 13.87 -3.08 -1.93
C LEU A 72 14.51 -3.46 -3.26
N LEU A 73 13.82 -3.18 -4.34
CA LEU A 73 14.33 -3.38 -5.69
C LEU A 73 14.09 -2.17 -6.59
N VAL A 74 14.94 -2.02 -7.59
CA VAL A 74 14.75 -1.11 -8.70
C VAL A 74 14.29 -1.93 -9.89
N PHE A 75 13.24 -1.44 -10.53
CA PHE A 75 12.71 -1.98 -11.78
C PHE A 75 12.89 -0.96 -12.90
N GLU A 76 13.63 -1.33 -13.94
CA GLU A 76 13.88 -0.51 -15.12
C GLU A 76 12.72 -0.63 -16.10
N LEU A 77 12.17 0.50 -16.56
CA LEU A 77 10.93 0.49 -17.33
C LEU A 77 11.12 0.03 -18.78
N GLU A 78 12.29 0.24 -19.37
CA GLU A 78 12.57 -0.14 -20.76
C GLU A 78 13.02 -1.60 -20.88
N SER A 79 14.01 -2.00 -20.10
CA SER A 79 14.57 -3.36 -20.11
C SER A 79 13.74 -4.38 -19.34
N GLU A 80 12.90 -3.89 -18.40
CA GLU A 80 12.16 -4.69 -17.43
C GLU A 80 13.08 -5.48 -16.48
N GLU A 81 14.31 -5.04 -16.33
CA GLU A 81 15.26 -5.65 -15.40
C GLU A 81 14.88 -5.31 -13.95
N GLN A 82 14.92 -6.33 -13.11
CA GLN A 82 14.69 -6.22 -11.67
C GLN A 82 16.01 -6.38 -10.93
N ARG A 83 16.41 -5.39 -10.17
CA ARG A 83 17.63 -5.45 -9.40
C ARG A 83 17.38 -5.15 -7.93
N THR A 84 17.68 -6.11 -7.06
CA THR A 84 17.63 -5.88 -5.62
C THR A 84 18.68 -4.85 -5.22
N VAL A 85 18.25 -3.80 -4.53
CA VAL A 85 19.13 -2.71 -4.05
C VAL A 85 19.31 -2.73 -2.53
N TYR A 86 18.43 -3.43 -1.80
CA TYR A 86 18.58 -3.61 -0.35
C TYR A 86 17.92 -4.90 0.14
N ARG A 87 18.62 -5.57 1.06
CA ARG A 87 18.10 -6.64 1.92
C ARG A 87 18.57 -6.40 3.34
N GLY A 88 17.78 -6.79 4.32
CA GLY A 88 18.19 -6.75 5.71
C GLY A 88 19.44 -7.60 5.98
N GLY A 89 20.16 -7.24 7.04
CA GLY A 89 21.38 -7.94 7.46
C GLY A 89 22.64 -7.71 6.60
N GLN A 90 22.52 -7.00 5.48
CA GLN A 90 23.62 -6.80 4.54
C GLN A 90 24.30 -5.42 4.63
N SER A 91 23.65 -4.46 5.25
CA SER A 91 24.20 -3.11 5.38
C SER A 91 25.23 -3.05 6.53
N GLN A 92 26.38 -2.46 6.25
CA GLN A 92 27.36 -2.07 7.25
C GLN A 92 27.38 -0.54 7.48
N SER A 93 26.42 0.18 6.91
CA SER A 93 26.29 1.62 7.04
C SER A 93 26.00 2.01 8.48
N ALA A 94 26.65 3.09 8.94
CA ALA A 94 26.34 3.70 10.22
C ALA A 94 25.22 4.72 10.08
N ALA A 95 24.49 4.97 11.18
CA ALA A 95 23.54 6.06 11.26
C ALA A 95 24.24 7.41 11.00
N GLU A 96 23.57 8.28 10.24
CA GLU A 96 24.07 9.61 9.90
C GLU A 96 23.27 10.69 10.67
N PRO A 97 23.95 11.68 11.27
CA PRO A 97 23.26 12.79 11.94
C PRO A 97 22.25 13.48 11.00
N GLY A 98 21.03 13.73 11.50
CA GLY A 98 19.97 14.35 10.71
C GLY A 98 19.10 13.35 9.90
N TRP A 99 19.38 12.04 10.04
CA TRP A 99 18.59 10.97 9.44
C TRP A 99 17.88 10.14 10.53
N GLY A 100 16.75 10.65 11.02
CA GLY A 100 15.94 9.98 12.02
C GLY A 100 16.36 10.22 13.46
N ASP A 101 16.08 9.24 14.31
CA ASP A 101 16.36 9.27 15.74
C ASP A 101 17.82 8.89 16.00
N PRO A 102 18.60 9.72 16.73
CA PRO A 102 20.00 9.42 17.05
C PRO A 102 20.17 8.15 17.92
N ALA A 103 19.12 7.69 18.59
CA ALA A 103 19.15 6.43 19.33
C ALA A 103 19.09 5.20 18.41
N CYS A 104 18.64 5.37 17.16
CA CYS A 104 18.61 4.30 16.16
C CYS A 104 19.95 4.23 15.42
N THR A 105 20.86 3.37 15.86
CA THR A 105 22.25 3.33 15.41
C THR A 105 22.60 2.17 14.49
N THR A 106 21.69 1.20 14.32
CA THR A 106 21.97 -0.02 13.55
C THR A 106 20.93 -0.23 12.44
N PRO A 107 21.36 -0.66 11.23
CA PRO A 107 20.43 -1.04 10.16
C PRO A 107 19.59 -2.25 10.57
N PRO A 108 18.46 -2.50 9.86
CA PRO A 108 17.64 -3.68 10.12
C PRO A 108 18.40 -4.98 9.83
N ASP A 109 18.12 -6.00 10.63
CA ASP A 109 18.65 -7.35 10.45
C ASP A 109 17.99 -8.08 9.26
N GLU A 110 18.32 -9.37 9.08
CA GLU A 110 17.81 -10.19 7.99
C GLU A 110 16.27 -10.35 7.95
N ARG A 111 15.58 -9.98 9.03
CA ARG A 111 14.11 -9.98 9.10
C ARG A 111 13.48 -8.70 8.56
N PHE A 112 14.24 -7.85 7.86
CA PHE A 112 13.70 -6.67 7.20
C PHE A 112 12.46 -7.01 6.37
N ASN A 113 11.37 -6.26 6.61
CA ASN A 113 10.09 -6.47 5.96
C ASN A 113 9.49 -5.11 5.60
N SER A 114 9.69 -4.68 4.36
CA SER A 114 9.21 -3.37 3.87
C SER A 114 7.71 -3.37 3.64
N HIS A 115 7.05 -2.26 4.01
CA HIS A 115 5.65 -1.98 3.73
C HIS A 115 5.54 -0.65 2.97
N GLY A 116 4.75 0.31 3.43
CA GLY A 116 4.63 1.62 2.78
C GLY A 116 5.97 2.34 2.63
N ILE A 117 6.20 2.95 1.48
CA ILE A 117 7.43 3.68 1.16
C ILE A 117 7.10 5.08 0.62
N ASP A 118 8.01 6.05 0.81
CA ASP A 118 7.91 7.34 0.13
C ASP A 118 9.29 7.94 -0.13
N LEU A 119 9.42 8.69 -1.24
CA LEU A 119 10.66 9.26 -1.72
C LEU A 119 10.56 10.78 -1.81
N VAL A 120 11.46 11.48 -1.16
CA VAL A 120 11.52 12.94 -1.21
C VAL A 120 12.95 13.43 -1.50
N ARG A 121 13.04 14.56 -2.20
CA ARG A 121 14.30 15.31 -2.24
C ARG A 121 14.39 16.20 -1.01
N ARG A 122 15.42 15.99 -0.19
CA ARG A 122 15.68 16.79 1.00
C ARG A 122 16.12 18.21 0.63
N ASP A 123 16.07 19.12 1.61
CA ASP A 123 16.53 20.50 1.46
C ASP A 123 18.04 20.59 1.16
N ASP A 124 18.81 19.57 1.56
CA ASP A 124 20.24 19.43 1.23
C ASP A 124 20.50 18.86 -0.19
N GLY A 125 19.44 18.58 -0.95
CA GLY A 125 19.49 18.06 -2.32
C GLY A 125 19.59 16.53 -2.44
N ARG A 126 19.79 15.81 -1.33
CA ARG A 126 19.85 14.33 -1.30
C ARG A 126 18.47 13.72 -1.46
N LEU A 127 18.38 12.52 -2.02
CA LEU A 127 17.12 11.79 -2.08
C LEU A 127 16.99 10.90 -0.85
N GLN A 128 15.89 11.07 -0.12
CA GLN A 128 15.55 10.28 1.06
C GLN A 128 14.36 9.38 0.75
N LEU A 129 14.57 8.08 0.91
CA LEU A 129 13.50 7.08 0.92
C LEU A 129 13.16 6.74 2.37
N LEU A 130 11.91 6.85 2.73
CA LEU A 130 11.33 6.35 3.97
C LEU A 130 10.68 5.00 3.69
N VAL A 131 10.85 4.05 4.60
CA VAL A 131 10.33 2.68 4.49
C VAL A 131 9.76 2.25 5.82
N ILE A 132 8.46 1.95 5.86
CA ILE A 132 7.86 1.26 7.01
C ILE A 132 8.43 -0.16 7.06
N GLN A 133 8.82 -0.61 8.24
CA GLN A 133 9.46 -1.91 8.44
C GLN A 133 8.83 -2.64 9.66
N HIS A 134 8.40 -3.89 9.46
CA HIS A 134 7.71 -4.72 10.44
C HIS A 134 8.52 -5.92 10.97
N GLY A 135 9.72 -6.13 10.47
CA GLY A 135 10.48 -7.35 10.72
C GLY A 135 10.99 -7.51 12.15
N SER A 136 12.23 -7.10 12.42
CA SER A 136 12.82 -7.18 13.76
C SER A 136 12.38 -6.07 14.71
N ARG A 137 11.82 -5.00 14.17
CA ARG A 137 11.29 -3.85 14.89
C ARG A 137 10.19 -3.19 14.07
N GLU A 138 9.31 -2.50 14.73
CA GLU A 138 8.35 -1.59 14.10
C GLU A 138 9.04 -0.22 14.01
N ALA A 139 9.32 0.23 12.79
CA ALA A 139 10.10 1.46 12.58
C ALA A 139 9.87 2.05 11.19
N ILE A 140 10.27 3.32 11.04
CA ILE A 140 10.51 3.95 9.75
C ILE A 140 12.02 3.93 9.50
N GLU A 141 12.47 3.21 8.48
CA GLU A 141 13.86 3.15 8.05
C GLU A 141 14.13 4.27 7.03
N LEU A 142 15.27 4.92 7.15
CA LEU A 142 15.67 6.02 6.30
C LEU A 142 16.86 5.62 5.43
N PHE A 143 16.66 5.70 4.13
CA PHE A 143 17.70 5.40 3.13
C PHE A 143 18.02 6.63 2.29
N GLU A 144 19.29 6.81 1.95
CA GLU A 144 19.70 7.68 0.87
C GLU A 144 19.63 6.91 -0.46
N VAL A 145 18.96 7.51 -1.45
CA VAL A 145 18.91 6.98 -2.81
C VAL A 145 19.90 7.75 -3.66
N MET A 146 20.84 7.06 -4.29
CA MET A 146 21.91 7.63 -5.08
C MET A 146 21.97 7.01 -6.47
N GLY A 147 22.34 7.82 -7.46
CA GLY A 147 22.47 7.36 -8.84
C GLY A 147 21.69 8.21 -9.81
N SER A 148 21.52 7.71 -11.03
CA SER A 148 20.74 8.34 -12.09
C SER A 148 20.45 7.31 -13.21
N GLY A 149 19.45 7.60 -14.05
CA GLY A 149 19.08 6.71 -15.14
C GLY A 149 18.58 5.37 -14.61
N THR A 150 19.35 4.33 -14.82
CA THR A 150 19.08 2.97 -14.33
C THR A 150 20.07 2.52 -13.24
N ASP A 151 21.17 3.26 -13.02
CA ASP A 151 22.16 2.93 -12.01
C ASP A 151 21.82 3.55 -10.63
N TRP A 152 20.79 3.03 -10.00
CA TRP A 152 20.34 3.43 -8.69
C TRP A 152 20.84 2.48 -7.60
N ARG A 153 21.20 3.04 -6.44
CA ARG A 153 21.53 2.29 -5.21
C ARG A 153 20.92 2.97 -4.01
N VAL A 154 20.72 2.22 -2.94
CA VAL A 154 20.23 2.75 -1.66
C VAL A 154 21.24 2.44 -0.56
N GLU A 155 21.37 3.35 0.38
CA GLU A 155 22.23 3.19 1.54
C GLU A 155 21.47 3.61 2.79
N TRP A 156 21.42 2.74 3.79
CA TRP A 156 20.76 3.03 5.05
C TRP A 156 21.48 4.16 5.80
N ARG A 157 20.73 5.11 6.34
CA ARG A 157 21.25 6.29 7.04
C ARG A 157 20.73 6.43 8.47
N GLY A 158 19.66 5.76 8.81
CA GLY A 158 19.05 5.85 10.14
C GLY A 158 17.66 5.27 10.18
N CYS A 159 17.03 5.39 11.33
CA CYS A 159 15.62 5.03 11.48
C CYS A 159 14.94 5.86 12.58
N VAL A 160 13.63 5.72 12.64
CA VAL A 160 12.80 6.22 13.72
C VAL A 160 11.94 5.05 14.23
N PRO A 161 12.19 4.54 15.45
CA PRO A 161 11.32 3.52 16.04
C PRO A 161 9.88 4.03 16.13
N ALA A 162 8.91 3.19 15.82
CA ALA A 162 7.50 3.53 15.92
C ALA A 162 7.10 3.88 17.35
N PRO A 163 6.05 4.68 17.56
CA PRO A 163 5.46 4.86 18.87
C PRO A 163 5.04 3.51 19.48
N ALA A 164 5.08 3.43 20.81
CA ALA A 164 4.70 2.21 21.51
C ALA A 164 3.29 1.75 21.08
N ASN A 165 3.15 0.45 20.84
CA ASN A 165 1.89 -0.19 20.45
C ASN A 165 1.30 0.27 19.10
N ALA A 166 2.11 0.84 18.20
CA ALA A 166 1.66 1.25 16.88
C ALA A 166 2.12 0.24 15.82
N SER A 167 1.17 -0.32 15.06
CA SER A 167 1.44 -0.97 13.77
C SER A 167 1.26 0.07 12.67
N LEU A 168 2.36 0.43 12.02
CA LEU A 168 2.37 1.47 10.98
C LEU A 168 1.97 0.85 9.62
N ASN A 169 1.52 1.69 8.69
CA ASN A 169 1.16 1.21 7.35
C ASN A 169 1.85 2.02 6.25
N SER A 170 1.64 3.32 6.20
CA SER A 170 2.14 4.18 5.14
C SER A 170 2.84 5.41 5.71
N VAL A 171 3.69 6.05 4.89
CA VAL A 171 4.48 7.22 5.27
C VAL A 171 4.42 8.28 4.17
N ALA A 172 4.44 9.56 4.55
CA ALA A 172 4.56 10.71 3.66
C ALA A 172 5.74 11.57 4.11
N ALA A 173 6.79 11.61 3.30
CA ALA A 173 8.05 12.28 3.57
C ALA A 173 7.97 13.80 3.35
N ILE A 174 8.75 14.57 4.11
CA ILE A 174 8.92 16.01 3.95
C ILE A 174 10.40 16.35 3.77
N SER A 175 10.72 17.38 2.98
CA SER A 175 12.09 17.70 2.56
C SER A 175 13.05 18.05 3.70
N ASN A 176 12.54 18.56 4.83
CA ASN A 176 13.32 18.89 6.01
C ASN A 176 13.67 17.70 6.91
N GLY A 177 13.20 16.48 6.54
CA GLY A 177 13.38 15.26 7.31
C GLY A 177 12.22 14.93 8.26
N ASP A 178 11.19 15.78 8.34
CA ASP A 178 9.94 15.46 9.01
C ASP A 178 9.14 14.46 8.14
N PHE A 179 8.14 13.82 8.72
CA PHE A 179 7.20 12.97 7.98
C PHE A 179 5.90 12.77 8.74
N TYR A 180 4.90 12.30 8.02
CA TYR A 180 3.66 11.75 8.58
C TYR A 180 3.62 10.25 8.36
N THR A 181 3.03 9.51 9.29
CA THR A 181 2.83 8.06 9.14
C THR A 181 1.48 7.66 9.72
N THR A 182 0.82 6.71 9.08
CA THR A 182 -0.42 6.14 9.58
C THR A 182 -0.12 5.00 10.54
N GLN A 183 -0.73 5.05 11.73
CA GLN A 183 -0.95 3.86 12.55
C GLN A 183 -2.25 3.22 12.06
N SER A 184 -2.16 2.04 11.51
CA SER A 184 -3.34 1.31 11.02
C SER A 184 -4.10 0.64 12.17
N THR A 185 -3.36 -0.04 13.04
CA THR A 185 -3.90 -0.76 14.19
C THR A 185 -2.96 -0.66 15.39
N PRO A 186 -3.45 -0.95 16.61
CA PRO A 186 -2.55 -1.27 17.71
C PRO A 186 -1.91 -2.66 17.50
N LEU A 187 -0.73 -2.86 18.07
CA LEU A 187 -0.10 -4.19 18.13
C LEU A 187 -0.80 -5.08 19.18
N GLU A 188 -1.21 -4.48 20.30
CA GLU A 188 -1.86 -5.18 21.41
C GLU A 188 -3.03 -4.36 21.99
N PRO A 189 -4.22 -4.93 22.13
CA PRO A 189 -4.63 -6.22 21.57
C PRO A 189 -4.71 -6.14 20.03
N PRO A 190 -4.42 -7.21 19.31
CA PRO A 190 -4.52 -7.22 17.85
C PRO A 190 -5.98 -7.02 17.42
N VAL A 191 -6.17 -6.31 16.32
CA VAL A 191 -7.50 -6.10 15.74
C VAL A 191 -7.95 -7.36 15.00
N ASP A 192 -9.20 -7.75 15.21
CA ASP A 192 -9.79 -8.93 14.57
C ASP A 192 -10.37 -8.57 13.18
N PHE A 193 -9.71 -9.02 12.14
CA PHE A 193 -10.15 -8.90 10.76
C PHE A 193 -10.93 -10.12 10.25
N SER A 194 -11.15 -11.15 11.07
CA SER A 194 -11.69 -12.44 10.61
C SER A 194 -13.09 -12.38 10.02
N LYS A 195 -13.90 -11.40 10.40
CA LYS A 195 -15.30 -11.28 9.93
C LYS A 195 -15.48 -10.22 8.86
N SER A 196 -14.89 -9.06 9.05
CA SER A 196 -15.02 -7.92 8.14
C SER A 196 -13.94 -6.89 8.43
N MET A 197 -13.75 -5.95 7.51
CA MET A 197 -12.92 -4.77 7.77
C MET A 197 -13.48 -4.01 8.99
N PRO A 198 -12.66 -3.74 10.04
CA PRO A 198 -13.09 -2.99 11.23
C PRO A 198 -13.68 -1.63 10.87
N ARG A 199 -14.76 -1.25 11.56
CA ARG A 199 -15.46 0.03 11.40
C ARG A 199 -15.21 0.97 12.57
N GLU A 200 -14.74 0.45 13.68
CA GLU A 200 -14.31 1.22 14.85
C GLU A 200 -12.95 1.87 14.62
N ILE A 201 -12.65 2.89 15.42
CA ILE A 201 -11.34 3.55 15.40
C ILE A 201 -10.26 2.56 15.83
N THR A 202 -9.29 2.31 14.96
CA THR A 202 -8.14 1.44 15.23
C THR A 202 -6.81 2.19 15.24
N GLY A 203 -6.76 3.40 14.65
CA GLY A 203 -5.52 4.14 14.49
C GLY A 203 -5.72 5.63 14.19
N HIS A 204 -4.65 6.27 13.82
CA HIS A 204 -4.57 7.70 13.50
C HIS A 204 -3.28 8.02 12.74
N VAL A 205 -3.02 9.30 12.47
CA VAL A 205 -1.76 9.77 11.89
C VAL A 205 -0.85 10.32 12.98
N TYR A 206 0.40 9.91 12.94
CA TYR A 206 1.50 10.56 13.65
C TYR A 206 2.27 11.51 12.74
N ALA A 207 2.74 12.61 13.29
CA ALA A 207 3.76 13.48 12.73
C ALA A 207 5.07 13.30 13.50
N TRP A 208 6.17 13.03 12.80
CA TRP A 208 7.52 13.07 13.33
C TRP A 208 8.14 14.44 13.07
N SER A 209 8.81 14.99 14.08
CA SER A 209 9.64 16.18 13.93
C SER A 209 11.13 15.80 14.01
N GLN A 210 11.85 16.03 12.92
CA GLN A 210 13.30 15.82 12.86
C GLN A 210 14.04 16.76 13.81
N ALA A 211 13.50 17.95 14.06
CA ALA A 211 14.10 18.92 14.99
C ALA A 211 13.91 18.49 16.46
N ASP A 212 12.71 18.06 16.83
CA ASP A 212 12.35 17.71 18.21
C ASP A 212 12.65 16.25 18.57
N LYS A 213 12.93 15.40 17.56
CA LYS A 213 13.11 13.95 17.71
C LYS A 213 11.94 13.27 18.42
N SER A 214 10.74 13.66 18.05
CA SER A 214 9.54 13.18 18.73
C SER A 214 8.35 13.05 17.78
N PHE A 215 7.48 12.11 18.13
CA PHE A 215 6.16 11.97 17.50
C PHE A 215 5.12 12.82 18.22
N ARG A 216 4.17 13.33 17.44
CA ARG A 216 2.90 13.85 17.95
C ARG A 216 1.74 13.27 17.14
N LYS A 217 0.62 13.00 17.79
CA LYS A 217 -0.62 12.67 17.10
C LYS A 217 -1.14 13.89 16.34
N VAL A 218 -1.56 13.69 15.10
CA VAL A 218 -2.26 14.73 14.33
C VAL A 218 -3.74 14.72 14.72
N GLY A 219 -4.26 15.85 15.16
CA GLY A 219 -5.68 15.98 15.52
C GLY A 219 -6.60 15.65 14.34
N GLY A 220 -7.80 15.11 14.65
CA GLY A 220 -8.83 14.82 13.66
C GLY A 220 -8.52 13.68 12.68
N THR A 221 -7.49 12.86 12.95
CA THR A 221 -7.11 11.74 12.10
C THR A 221 -7.48 10.37 12.66
N ASP A 222 -8.16 10.31 13.81
CA ASP A 222 -8.69 9.05 14.33
C ASP A 222 -9.59 8.40 13.28
N GLY A 223 -9.36 7.13 12.98
CA GLY A 223 -10.08 6.43 11.91
C GLY A 223 -10.04 4.92 12.02
N ALA A 224 -10.93 4.29 11.28
CA ALA A 224 -10.95 2.84 11.13
C ALA A 224 -9.96 2.41 10.06
N VAL A 225 -8.91 1.73 10.48
CA VAL A 225 -7.82 1.22 9.64
C VAL A 225 -7.24 2.33 8.74
N PRO A 226 -6.62 3.40 9.32
CA PRO A 226 -5.83 4.35 8.52
C PRO A 226 -4.75 3.60 7.74
N ASN A 227 -4.64 3.89 6.43
CA ASN A 227 -3.77 3.17 5.52
C ASN A 227 -2.88 4.15 4.75
N GLY A 228 -3.08 4.38 3.45
CA GLY A 228 -2.27 5.29 2.65
C GLY A 228 -2.31 6.74 3.10
N ILE A 229 -1.22 7.47 2.89
CA ILE A 229 -1.12 8.89 3.22
C ILE A 229 -0.26 9.63 2.21
N VAL A 230 -0.68 10.83 1.83
CA VAL A 230 0.14 11.81 1.11
C VAL A 230 -0.08 13.21 1.69
N THR A 231 0.93 14.08 1.57
CA THR A 231 0.83 15.50 1.96
C THR A 231 0.56 16.38 0.75
N SER A 232 -0.17 17.49 0.94
CA SER A 232 -0.25 18.53 -0.10
C SER A 232 1.13 19.14 -0.35
N PRO A 233 1.43 19.63 -1.57
CA PRO A 233 2.73 20.23 -1.89
C PRO A 233 3.12 21.42 -1.01
N ASP A 234 2.14 22.12 -0.46
CA ASP A 234 2.33 23.25 0.47
C ASP A 234 2.42 22.83 1.95
N GLY A 235 2.32 21.53 2.23
CA GLY A 235 2.37 20.94 3.58
C GLY A 235 1.16 21.27 4.48
N ARG A 236 0.13 21.95 3.96
CA ARG A 236 -1.04 22.37 4.76
C ARG A 236 -1.99 21.22 5.06
N TYR A 237 -2.08 20.25 4.17
CA TYR A 237 -3.05 19.16 4.27
C TYR A 237 -2.36 17.81 4.18
N ILE A 238 -2.93 16.87 4.88
CA ILE A 238 -2.73 15.43 4.63
C ILE A 238 -3.99 14.87 3.99
N TYR A 239 -3.80 13.91 3.08
CA TYR A 239 -4.85 13.08 2.52
C TYR A 239 -4.57 11.67 3.00
N MET A 240 -5.44 11.13 3.84
CA MET A 240 -5.31 9.78 4.39
C MET A 240 -6.45 8.90 3.89
N THR A 241 -6.14 7.69 3.52
CA THR A 241 -7.15 6.66 3.32
C THR A 241 -7.53 6.05 4.66
N ALA A 242 -8.81 5.80 4.86
CA ALA A 242 -9.35 5.11 6.01
C ALA A 242 -10.13 3.90 5.49
N THR A 243 -9.43 2.78 5.41
CA THR A 243 -9.90 1.56 4.74
C THR A 243 -11.22 1.07 5.31
N GLY A 244 -11.33 1.01 6.64
CA GLY A 244 -12.54 0.61 7.33
C GLY A 244 -13.70 1.63 7.23
N GLU A 245 -13.42 2.89 6.91
CA GLU A 245 -14.44 3.93 6.70
C GLU A 245 -14.90 4.03 5.23
N HIS A 246 -14.26 3.33 4.30
CA HIS A 246 -14.45 3.50 2.86
C HIS A 246 -14.29 4.96 2.42
N SER A 247 -13.24 5.62 2.88
CA SER A 247 -13.07 7.05 2.62
C SER A 247 -11.62 7.48 2.46
N VAL A 248 -11.43 8.54 1.68
CA VAL A 248 -10.23 9.37 1.70
C VAL A 248 -10.58 10.66 2.40
N ARG A 249 -9.79 11.05 3.40
CA ARG A 249 -10.03 12.23 4.25
C ARG A 249 -8.96 13.26 4.01
N LYS A 250 -9.36 14.53 3.85
CA LYS A 250 -8.47 15.69 3.78
C LYS A 250 -8.49 16.41 5.12
N VAL A 251 -7.35 16.44 5.81
CA VAL A 251 -7.23 17.06 7.13
C VAL A 251 -6.25 18.21 7.09
N GLU A 252 -6.64 19.36 7.60
CA GLU A 252 -5.75 20.52 7.77
C GLU A 252 -4.84 20.29 8.98
N VAL A 253 -3.53 20.20 8.73
CA VAL A 253 -2.54 19.79 9.74
C VAL A 253 -2.49 20.73 10.95
N ALA A 254 -2.59 22.06 10.69
CA ALA A 254 -2.46 23.08 11.73
C ALA A 254 -3.60 23.05 12.74
N THR A 255 -4.82 22.70 12.30
CA THR A 255 -6.04 22.73 13.13
C THR A 255 -6.56 21.35 13.52
N GLY A 256 -6.13 20.30 12.83
CA GLY A 256 -6.69 18.96 12.94
C GLY A 256 -8.12 18.85 12.39
N ARG A 257 -8.58 19.82 11.61
CA ARG A 257 -9.95 19.83 11.08
C ARG A 257 -10.00 19.03 9.77
N GLU A 258 -10.93 18.09 9.69
CA GLU A 258 -11.29 17.50 8.40
C GLU A 258 -11.99 18.55 7.54
N VAL A 259 -11.45 18.83 6.36
CA VAL A 259 -11.94 19.87 5.44
C VAL A 259 -12.50 19.29 4.14
N GLY A 260 -12.44 17.97 3.97
CA GLY A 260 -13.00 17.28 2.82
C GLY A 260 -12.94 15.76 2.98
N ARG A 261 -13.86 15.07 2.30
CA ARG A 261 -13.96 13.62 2.31
C ARG A 261 -14.47 13.12 0.97
N ALA A 262 -13.86 12.04 0.46
CA ALA A 262 -14.33 11.30 -0.69
C ALA A 262 -14.70 9.87 -0.27
N THR A 263 -15.76 9.30 -0.84
CA THR A 263 -16.10 7.88 -0.66
C THR A 263 -15.32 7.06 -1.68
N VAL A 264 -14.57 6.07 -1.20
CA VAL A 264 -13.81 5.11 -2.00
C VAL A 264 -13.92 3.74 -1.32
N ASP A 265 -14.26 2.71 -2.08
CA ASP A 265 -14.40 1.35 -1.53
C ASP A 265 -13.06 0.83 -1.05
N THR A 266 -12.97 0.43 0.20
CA THR A 266 -11.79 -0.21 0.81
C THR A 266 -10.47 0.38 0.29
N PRO A 267 -10.23 1.73 0.49
CA PRO A 267 -9.07 2.39 -0.09
C PRO A 267 -7.78 1.94 0.60
N ASP A 268 -6.73 1.81 -0.18
CA ASP A 268 -5.38 1.41 0.22
C ASP A 268 -4.40 2.56 0.00
N ASN A 269 -3.23 2.35 -0.60
CA ASN A 269 -2.22 3.38 -0.78
C ASN A 269 -2.66 4.54 -1.70
N ALA A 270 -2.07 5.70 -1.48
CA ALA A 270 -2.28 6.93 -2.23
C ALA A 270 -0.97 7.42 -2.85
N ARG A 271 -1.01 7.94 -4.10
CA ARG A 271 0.15 8.51 -4.79
C ARG A 271 -0.21 9.75 -5.60
N TRP A 272 0.64 10.77 -5.54
CA TRP A 272 0.50 11.94 -6.41
C TRP A 272 0.80 11.58 -7.86
N THR A 273 0.02 12.14 -8.78
CA THR A 273 0.36 12.22 -10.20
C THR A 273 1.10 13.51 -10.51
N ALA A 274 1.82 13.55 -11.64
CA ALA A 274 2.57 14.73 -12.05
C ALA A 274 1.66 15.97 -12.34
N ASP A 275 0.39 15.74 -12.66
CA ASP A 275 -0.61 16.78 -12.90
C ASP A 275 -1.38 17.21 -11.64
N GLY A 276 -0.95 16.77 -10.47
CA GLY A 276 -1.48 17.20 -9.17
C GLY A 276 -2.80 16.57 -8.77
N ARG A 277 -3.11 15.37 -9.27
CA ARG A 277 -4.18 14.50 -8.81
C ARG A 277 -3.63 13.46 -7.84
N VAL A 278 -4.51 12.73 -7.16
CA VAL A 278 -4.12 11.63 -6.28
C VAL A 278 -4.70 10.32 -6.81
N LEU A 279 -3.84 9.35 -7.06
CA LEU A 279 -4.26 7.98 -7.33
C LEU A 279 -4.54 7.27 -6.02
N ILE A 280 -5.65 6.53 -5.98
CA ILE A 280 -6.03 5.69 -4.84
C ILE A 280 -6.26 4.28 -5.36
N ALA A 281 -5.58 3.32 -4.78
CA ALA A 281 -5.94 1.91 -4.96
C ALA A 281 -7.19 1.61 -4.11
N SER A 282 -8.12 0.84 -4.66
CA SER A 282 -9.41 0.58 -4.04
C SER A 282 -9.78 -0.88 -4.25
N LEU A 283 -9.76 -1.66 -3.19
CA LEU A 283 -10.18 -3.06 -3.20
C LEU A 283 -11.71 -3.19 -3.25
N ALA A 284 -12.22 -4.41 -3.39
CA ALA A 284 -13.66 -4.66 -3.33
C ALA A 284 -14.26 -4.19 -1.99
N ARG A 285 -15.50 -3.67 -2.03
CA ARG A 285 -16.17 -3.07 -0.85
C ARG A 285 -16.38 -4.04 0.31
N ASP A 286 -16.79 -5.25 -0.02
CA ASP A 286 -17.27 -6.22 0.95
C ASP A 286 -16.21 -7.29 1.28
N LEU A 287 -14.94 -6.88 1.33
CA LEU A 287 -13.84 -7.76 1.74
C LEU A 287 -14.04 -8.27 3.16
N THR A 288 -13.92 -9.57 3.29
CA THR A 288 -13.94 -10.28 4.57
C THR A 288 -12.53 -10.71 4.97
N GLY A 289 -12.34 -11.06 6.23
CA GLY A 289 -11.09 -11.69 6.68
C GLY A 289 -10.84 -13.05 6.02
N GLU A 290 -11.90 -13.74 5.59
CA GLU A 290 -11.79 -14.98 4.82
C GLU A 290 -11.18 -14.73 3.43
N ASP A 291 -11.61 -13.66 2.73
CA ASP A 291 -11.04 -13.27 1.44
C ASP A 291 -9.57 -12.90 1.58
N LEU A 292 -9.21 -12.10 2.59
CA LEU A 292 -7.83 -11.72 2.87
C LEU A 292 -6.98 -12.93 3.24
N GLY A 293 -7.50 -13.83 4.09
CA GLY A 293 -6.84 -15.07 4.48
C GLY A 293 -6.65 -16.04 3.31
N ALA A 294 -7.63 -16.12 2.40
CA ALA A 294 -7.52 -16.90 1.17
C ALA A 294 -6.39 -16.37 0.26
N CYS A 295 -6.26 -15.05 0.13
CA CYS A 295 -5.12 -14.46 -0.57
C CYS A 295 -3.77 -14.84 0.06
N VAL A 296 -3.63 -14.64 1.36
CA VAL A 296 -2.37 -14.90 2.08
C VAL A 296 -1.95 -16.36 2.01
N SER A 297 -2.91 -17.27 1.82
CA SER A 297 -2.62 -18.72 1.67
C SER A 297 -2.15 -19.14 0.26
N ILE A 298 -2.15 -18.22 -0.72
CA ILE A 298 -1.67 -18.50 -2.07
C ILE A 298 -0.13 -18.58 -2.05
N GLU A 299 0.43 -19.74 -2.38
CA GLU A 299 1.88 -19.95 -2.41
C GLU A 299 2.51 -19.53 -3.75
N GLN A 300 1.75 -19.55 -4.84
CA GLN A 300 2.23 -19.24 -6.19
C GLN A 300 1.19 -18.45 -6.97
N GLY A 301 1.65 -17.48 -7.78
CA GLY A 301 0.79 -16.64 -8.60
C GLY A 301 0.31 -15.39 -7.86
N ALA A 302 -0.80 -14.84 -8.31
CA ALA A 302 -1.41 -13.64 -7.74
C ALA A 302 -2.79 -13.96 -7.17
N CYS A 303 -3.22 -13.17 -6.20
CA CYS A 303 -4.58 -13.21 -5.67
C CYS A 303 -5.58 -12.63 -6.68
N SER A 304 -6.83 -13.10 -6.66
CA SER A 304 -7.90 -12.69 -7.58
C SER A 304 -8.91 -11.70 -6.97
N ILE A 305 -8.61 -11.03 -5.86
CA ILE A 305 -9.52 -10.01 -5.30
C ILE A 305 -9.70 -8.85 -6.29
N PRO A 306 -10.93 -8.52 -6.70
CA PRO A 306 -11.21 -7.39 -7.57
C PRO A 306 -10.72 -6.07 -6.97
N PHE A 307 -10.18 -5.18 -7.82
CA PHE A 307 -9.75 -3.84 -7.41
C PHE A 307 -9.87 -2.83 -8.54
N LYS A 308 -9.71 -1.56 -8.20
CA LYS A 308 -9.63 -0.44 -9.14
C LYS A 308 -8.58 0.58 -8.70
N ILE A 309 -8.04 1.34 -9.65
CA ILE A 309 -7.24 2.54 -9.40
C ILE A 309 -8.09 3.74 -9.82
N VAL A 310 -8.40 4.61 -8.87
CA VAL A 310 -9.22 5.79 -9.08
C VAL A 310 -8.41 7.06 -8.94
N VAL A 311 -8.84 8.12 -9.63
CA VAL A 311 -8.24 9.46 -9.59
C VAL A 311 -9.11 10.36 -8.72
N LEU A 312 -8.52 10.88 -7.65
CA LEU A 312 -9.14 11.86 -6.76
C LEU A 312 -8.69 13.26 -7.14
N ASP A 313 -9.63 14.18 -7.30
CA ASP A 313 -9.35 15.62 -7.31
C ASP A 313 -9.15 16.09 -5.86
N PRO A 314 -7.94 16.55 -5.48
CA PRO A 314 -7.63 16.89 -4.10
C PRO A 314 -8.27 18.23 -3.63
N GLN A 315 -8.81 19.03 -4.55
CA GLN A 315 -9.49 20.30 -4.22
C GLN A 315 -10.95 20.05 -3.90
N SER A 316 -11.66 19.39 -4.81
CA SER A 316 -13.10 19.10 -4.65
C SER A 316 -13.36 17.86 -3.80
N MET A 317 -12.36 17.01 -3.56
CA MET A 317 -12.49 15.70 -2.91
C MET A 317 -13.51 14.80 -3.62
N THR A 318 -13.46 14.78 -4.96
CA THR A 318 -14.32 13.93 -5.80
C THR A 318 -13.48 12.96 -6.62
N ILE A 319 -13.99 11.75 -6.82
CA ILE A 319 -13.40 10.80 -7.78
C ILE A 319 -13.81 11.29 -9.17
N VAL A 320 -12.82 11.59 -10.00
CA VAL A 320 -13.02 12.15 -11.35
C VAL A 320 -12.84 11.11 -12.45
N GLU A 321 -12.15 10.01 -12.17
CA GLU A 321 -11.83 8.99 -13.16
C GLU A 321 -11.55 7.63 -12.49
N THR A 322 -11.72 6.55 -13.23
CA THR A 322 -11.20 5.22 -12.93
C THR A 322 -10.20 4.85 -14.02
N LEU A 323 -8.90 4.87 -13.71
CA LEU A 323 -7.83 4.56 -14.68
C LEU A 323 -7.74 3.06 -14.99
N TYR A 324 -8.07 2.22 -14.04
CA TYR A 324 -8.04 0.77 -14.20
C TYR A 324 -9.04 0.12 -13.26
N ALA A 325 -9.66 -0.94 -13.73
CA ALA A 325 -10.51 -1.81 -12.92
C ALA A 325 -10.41 -3.25 -13.42
N THR A 326 -10.45 -4.21 -12.52
CA THR A 326 -10.38 -5.62 -12.84
C THR A 326 -11.30 -6.43 -11.93
N ASP A 327 -11.78 -7.55 -12.47
CA ASP A 327 -12.49 -8.60 -11.73
C ASP A 327 -11.54 -9.53 -10.93
N GLY A 328 -10.24 -9.18 -10.90
CA GLY A 328 -9.20 -9.92 -10.22
C GLY A 328 -8.11 -10.48 -11.13
N ALA A 329 -8.35 -10.58 -12.45
CA ALA A 329 -7.36 -11.08 -13.41
C ALA A 329 -6.84 -9.95 -14.33
N PRO A 330 -5.54 -9.94 -14.70
CA PRO A 330 -4.50 -10.97 -14.50
C PRO A 330 -3.77 -10.88 -13.14
N MET A 331 -4.16 -9.96 -12.27
CA MET A 331 -3.75 -9.78 -10.89
C MET A 331 -4.89 -9.12 -10.13
N GLY A 332 -5.14 -9.55 -8.92
CA GLY A 332 -6.03 -8.88 -7.98
C GLY A 332 -5.29 -8.29 -6.79
N ALA A 333 -6.04 -7.85 -5.80
CA ALA A 333 -5.53 -7.31 -4.54
C ALA A 333 -4.54 -6.15 -4.73
N GLY A 334 -4.80 -5.27 -5.71
CA GLY A 334 -3.95 -4.11 -5.99
C GLY A 334 -3.97 -3.09 -4.86
N THR A 335 -2.78 -2.74 -4.34
CA THR A 335 -2.60 -1.86 -3.17
C THR A 335 -2.09 -0.47 -3.52
N VAL A 336 -1.40 -0.33 -4.65
CA VAL A 336 -0.83 0.95 -5.10
C VAL A 336 -0.98 1.11 -6.61
N GLY A 337 -1.25 2.33 -7.07
CA GLY A 337 -1.14 2.74 -8.47
C GLY A 337 -0.10 3.85 -8.62
N LEU A 338 0.87 3.67 -9.49
CA LEU A 338 1.91 4.65 -9.80
C LEU A 338 1.89 4.97 -11.29
N ARG A 339 1.63 6.23 -11.65
CA ARG A 339 1.66 6.70 -13.03
C ARG A 339 3.04 7.25 -13.39
N VAL A 340 3.64 6.72 -14.46
CA VAL A 340 4.88 7.24 -15.06
C VAL A 340 4.62 7.47 -16.55
N GLY A 341 4.51 8.73 -16.95
CA GLY A 341 4.11 9.08 -18.30
C GLY A 341 2.70 8.57 -18.64
N ASP A 342 2.60 7.79 -19.72
CA ASP A 342 1.35 7.19 -20.20
C ASP A 342 1.13 5.76 -19.71
N GLU A 343 1.89 5.35 -18.70
CA GLU A 343 1.79 4.02 -18.13
C GLU A 343 1.41 4.07 -16.65
N LEU A 344 0.61 3.10 -16.25
CA LEU A 344 0.24 2.87 -14.87
C LEU A 344 0.85 1.55 -14.39
N PHE A 345 1.64 1.61 -13.32
CA PHE A 345 2.17 0.45 -12.62
C PHE A 345 1.33 0.20 -11.38
N ILE A 346 0.98 -1.06 -11.13
CA ILE A 346 0.12 -1.44 -10.01
C ILE A 346 0.79 -2.56 -9.24
N GLY A 347 0.94 -2.37 -7.93
CA GLY A 347 1.45 -3.37 -6.98
C GLY A 347 0.33 -4.09 -6.22
N SER A 348 0.71 -5.10 -5.45
CA SER A 348 -0.21 -5.91 -4.67
C SER A 348 0.45 -6.37 -3.36
N TYR A 349 -0.33 -6.43 -2.28
CA TYR A 349 0.18 -6.93 -0.99
C TYR A 349 0.47 -8.43 -0.99
N HIS A 350 -0.10 -9.18 -1.95
CA HIS A 350 0.13 -10.61 -2.05
C HIS A 350 0.10 -11.10 -3.49
N GLY A 351 1.25 -11.59 -3.96
CA GLY A 351 1.41 -12.14 -5.29
C GLY A 351 2.82 -11.98 -5.85
N ASP A 352 3.03 -12.55 -7.02
CA ASP A 352 4.32 -12.67 -7.69
C ASP A 352 4.55 -11.65 -8.81
N ARG A 353 3.70 -10.63 -8.94
CA ARG A 353 3.70 -9.73 -10.10
C ARG A 353 3.28 -8.30 -9.78
N ILE A 354 3.69 -7.38 -10.67
CA ILE A 354 3.06 -6.06 -10.85
C ILE A 354 2.27 -6.06 -12.15
N LEU A 355 1.32 -5.12 -12.30
CA LEU A 355 0.73 -4.83 -13.60
C LEU A 355 1.35 -3.58 -14.21
N ARG A 356 1.59 -3.64 -15.52
CA ARG A 356 1.88 -2.50 -16.38
C ARG A 356 0.69 -2.30 -17.31
N VAL A 357 0.04 -1.14 -17.21
CA VAL A 357 -1.17 -0.80 -17.95
C VAL A 357 -0.86 0.38 -18.86
N ASN A 358 -1.10 0.22 -20.16
CA ASN A 358 -0.99 1.32 -21.11
C ASN A 358 -2.25 2.16 -21.07
N LEU A 359 -2.13 3.47 -20.79
CA LEU A 359 -3.23 4.41 -20.70
C LEU A 359 -3.55 5.12 -22.03
N GLN A 360 -2.73 4.89 -23.09
CA GLN A 360 -3.00 5.46 -24.40
C GLN A 360 -4.22 4.79 -25.04
N GLY A 361 -5.23 5.58 -25.40
CA GLY A 361 -6.41 5.08 -26.11
C GLY A 361 -7.56 4.64 -25.23
N GLN A 362 -7.60 5.08 -23.97
CA GLN A 362 -8.79 4.96 -23.11
C GLN A 362 -9.74 6.14 -23.28
#